data_3263379012bfb251181aa37d9eb66658
#
_entry.id   3263379012bfb251181aa37d9eb66658
#
_cell.length_a   1.000
_cell.length_b   1.000
_cell.length_c   1.000
_cell.angle_alpha   90.00
_cell.angle_beta   90.00
_cell.angle_gamma   90.00
#
_symmetry.space_group_name_H-M   'P 1'
#
loop_
_entity.id
_entity.type
_entity.pdbx_description
1 polymer ?
#
loop_
_entity_poly.entity_id
_entity_poly.type
_entity_poly.pdbx_seq_one_letter_code
_entity_poly.pdbx_strand_id
1 'polypeptide(L)'
;IISTGLGAVARYRPGQGESDFLATGLDQLMGVDVASGGAVVVAEYGTGRLLSIEGGEVAELATDLDKPMGVALAPDGTAYVAEAGAGRVIRVAGGRSETIIDGLGRPEGLAIHDGTLFVVDTRAKTLVATDLSGGARETIASALPVGAPAGVTPKFLGPIGDMAGPMINFADMTAGPDGTLYVSGDAEGSVLALRRR
;
A
#
# COMPACT_ATOMS: atom_id res chain seq x y z
N ILE A 1 0.59 -6.42 12.42
CA ILE A 1 -0.16 -5.15 12.46
C ILE A 1 -1.35 -5.26 11.53
N ILE A 2 -2.44 -4.63 11.86
CA ILE A 2 -3.67 -4.60 11.08
C ILE A 2 -4.15 -3.16 11.00
N SER A 3 -4.43 -2.65 9.81
CA SER A 3 -5.23 -1.45 9.62
C SER A 3 -6.69 -1.85 9.39
N THR A 4 -7.62 -1.06 9.90
CA THR A 4 -9.04 -1.30 9.71
C THR A 4 -9.70 -0.14 8.99
N GLY A 5 -10.64 -0.43 8.11
CA GLY A 5 -11.43 0.60 7.45
C GLY A 5 -12.29 1.46 8.40
N LEU A 6 -12.39 1.07 9.67
CA LEU A 6 -13.01 1.88 10.73
C LEU A 6 -12.04 2.91 11.34
N GLY A 7 -10.85 3.09 10.74
CA GLY A 7 -9.88 4.08 11.19
C GLY A 7 -9.10 3.69 12.44
N ALA A 8 -8.85 2.41 12.63
CA ALA A 8 -8.01 1.92 13.71
C ALA A 8 -6.78 1.17 13.18
N VAL A 9 -5.66 1.34 13.85
CA VAL A 9 -4.47 0.51 13.68
C VAL A 9 -4.30 -0.32 14.94
N ALA A 10 -4.20 -1.64 14.78
CA ALA A 10 -4.09 -2.58 15.88
C ALA A 10 -2.90 -3.52 15.73
N ARG A 11 -2.36 -3.95 16.86
CA ARG A 11 -1.40 -5.05 16.94
C ARG A 11 -2.13 -6.29 17.46
N TYR A 12 -2.18 -7.32 16.65
CA TYR A 12 -2.69 -8.63 17.08
C TYR A 12 -1.56 -9.51 17.60
N ARG A 13 -1.79 -10.19 18.73
CA ARG A 13 -0.86 -11.14 19.34
C ARG A 13 -1.43 -12.55 19.28
N PRO A 14 -1.04 -13.37 18.30
CA PRO A 14 -1.65 -14.71 18.09
C PRO A 14 -1.59 -15.62 19.32
N GLY A 15 -0.50 -15.56 20.10
CA GLY A 15 -0.33 -16.41 21.29
C GLY A 15 -1.22 -16.04 22.47
N GLN A 16 -1.81 -14.85 22.48
CA GLN A 16 -2.67 -14.34 23.55
C GLN A 16 -4.13 -14.17 23.10
N GLY A 17 -4.39 -14.19 21.81
CA GLY A 17 -5.73 -13.92 21.25
C GLY A 17 -6.18 -12.48 21.45
N GLU A 18 -5.26 -11.57 21.75
CA GLU A 18 -5.55 -10.16 22.12
C GLU A 18 -5.11 -9.21 21.00
N SER A 19 -5.80 -8.09 20.92
CA SER A 19 -5.44 -6.98 20.03
C SER A 19 -5.30 -5.69 20.84
N ASP A 20 -4.18 -5.01 20.67
CA ASP A 20 -3.96 -3.67 21.22
C ASP A 20 -4.21 -2.64 20.12
N PHE A 21 -5.04 -1.64 20.38
CA PHE A 21 -5.15 -0.49 19.50
C PHE A 21 -3.93 0.41 19.66
N LEU A 22 -3.24 0.68 18.56
CA LEU A 22 -2.10 1.59 18.49
C LEU A 22 -2.56 3.02 18.17
N ALA A 23 -3.60 3.16 17.36
CA ALA A 23 -4.25 4.42 17.02
C ALA A 23 -5.71 4.18 16.63
N THR A 24 -6.57 5.18 16.84
CA THR A 24 -7.99 5.18 16.46
C THR A 24 -8.40 6.57 15.96
N GLY A 25 -9.58 6.67 15.35
CA GLY A 25 -10.12 7.96 14.88
C GLY A 25 -9.49 8.45 13.57
N LEU A 26 -8.85 7.54 12.84
CA LEU A 26 -8.30 7.81 11.50
C LEU A 26 -9.36 7.56 10.42
N ASP A 27 -9.13 8.04 9.20
CA ASP A 27 -10.14 7.97 8.13
C ASP A 27 -9.69 7.10 6.96
N GLN A 28 -10.40 6.00 6.72
CA GLN A 28 -10.23 5.14 5.55
C GLN A 28 -8.78 4.68 5.34
N LEU A 29 -8.27 3.89 6.29
CA LEU A 29 -6.92 3.36 6.21
C LEU A 29 -6.80 2.30 5.11
N MET A 30 -5.70 2.37 4.36
CA MET A 30 -5.37 1.43 3.29
C MET A 30 -4.07 0.69 3.61
N GLY A 31 -3.02 0.86 2.83
CA GLY A 31 -1.75 0.18 3.03
C GLY A 31 -1.10 0.47 4.38
N VAL A 32 -0.43 -0.52 4.93
CA VAL A 32 0.29 -0.42 6.20
C VAL A 32 1.61 -1.19 6.09
N ASP A 33 2.67 -0.61 6.61
CA ASP A 33 3.96 -1.27 6.76
C ASP A 33 4.60 -0.94 8.11
N VAL A 34 5.61 -1.68 8.51
CA VAL A 34 6.25 -1.56 9.84
C VAL A 34 7.74 -1.33 9.67
N ALA A 35 8.22 -0.20 10.16
CA ALA A 35 9.64 0.13 10.17
C ALA A 35 10.43 -0.83 11.07
N SER A 36 11.72 -0.98 10.79
CA SER A 36 12.64 -1.82 11.59
C SER A 36 12.68 -1.43 13.07
N GLY A 37 12.42 -0.16 13.40
CA GLY A 37 12.28 0.37 14.76
C GLY A 37 10.92 0.08 15.43
N GLY A 38 9.96 -0.52 14.71
CA GLY A 38 8.63 -0.86 15.22
C GLY A 38 7.57 0.24 15.03
N ALA A 39 7.92 1.40 14.48
CA ALA A 39 6.94 2.40 14.06
C ALA A 39 6.06 1.84 12.94
N VAL A 40 4.76 2.07 13.02
CA VAL A 40 3.81 1.65 11.99
C VAL A 40 3.53 2.81 11.06
N VAL A 41 3.72 2.62 9.77
CA VAL A 41 3.40 3.63 8.75
C VAL A 41 2.16 3.20 7.99
N VAL A 42 1.20 4.12 7.85
CA VAL A 42 -0.11 3.82 7.26
C VAL A 42 -0.56 4.93 6.31
N ALA A 43 -1.13 4.52 5.18
CA ALA A 43 -1.79 5.43 4.25
C ALA A 43 -3.23 5.70 4.70
N GLU A 44 -3.55 6.95 4.94
CA GLU A 44 -4.89 7.42 5.26
C GLU A 44 -5.53 7.99 4.00
N TYR A 45 -6.32 7.17 3.34
CA TYR A 45 -6.96 7.49 2.05
C TYR A 45 -7.98 8.62 2.17
N GLY A 46 -8.75 8.66 3.27
CA GLY A 46 -9.87 9.60 3.44
C GLY A 46 -9.40 11.05 3.53
N THR A 47 -8.30 11.31 4.20
CA THR A 47 -7.74 12.66 4.37
C THR A 47 -6.51 12.95 3.52
N GLY A 48 -6.00 11.95 2.77
CA GLY A 48 -4.83 12.11 1.91
C GLY A 48 -3.53 12.31 2.69
N ARG A 49 -3.29 11.48 3.73
CA ARG A 49 -2.08 11.58 4.56
C ARG A 49 -1.30 10.27 4.59
N LEU A 50 0.00 10.39 4.82
CA LEU A 50 0.85 9.32 5.29
C LEU A 50 1.16 9.57 6.76
N LEU A 51 0.87 8.60 7.61
CA LEU A 51 1.01 8.72 9.06
C LEU A 51 2.03 7.72 9.60
N SER A 52 2.76 8.11 10.65
CA SER A 52 3.58 7.22 11.46
C SER A 52 2.96 7.10 12.86
N ILE A 53 2.92 5.89 13.40
CA ILE A 53 2.37 5.59 14.72
C ILE A 53 3.45 4.89 15.52
N GLU A 54 3.87 5.52 16.59
CA GLU A 54 4.89 4.99 17.51
C GLU A 54 4.54 5.33 18.96
N GLY A 55 4.53 4.35 19.85
CA GLY A 55 4.24 4.55 21.26
C GLY A 55 2.82 5.11 21.56
N GLY A 56 1.88 5.02 20.61
CA GLY A 56 0.55 5.62 20.69
C GLY A 56 0.44 7.06 20.16
N GLU A 57 1.58 7.67 19.80
CA GLU A 57 1.63 8.97 19.14
C GLU A 57 1.45 8.82 17.63
N VAL A 58 0.67 9.72 17.02
CA VAL A 58 0.44 9.78 15.57
C VAL A 58 1.12 11.01 15.00
N ALA A 59 2.04 10.82 14.07
CA ALA A 59 2.75 11.91 13.40
C ALA A 59 2.45 11.90 11.88
N GLU A 60 2.30 13.06 11.28
CA GLU A 60 2.16 13.21 9.84
C GLU A 60 3.53 13.19 9.16
N LEU A 61 3.73 12.23 8.24
CA LEU A 61 4.93 12.15 7.39
C LEU A 61 4.76 12.91 6.08
N ALA A 62 3.55 12.91 5.52
CA ALA A 62 3.17 13.67 4.33
C ALA A 62 1.66 13.97 4.33
N THR A 63 1.28 15.08 3.69
CA THR A 63 -0.11 15.53 3.50
C THR A 63 -0.39 15.82 2.03
N ASP A 64 -1.64 16.13 1.72
CA ASP A 64 -2.10 16.50 0.37
C ASP A 64 -1.84 15.41 -0.69
N LEU A 65 -1.88 14.15 -0.25
CA LEU A 65 -1.75 13.00 -1.14
C LEU A 65 -3.09 12.70 -1.83
N ASP A 66 -3.03 12.39 -3.12
CA ASP A 66 -4.24 12.06 -3.89
C ASP A 66 -4.54 10.56 -3.83
N LYS A 67 -5.41 10.18 -2.92
CA LYS A 67 -5.87 8.80 -2.69
C LYS A 67 -4.70 7.84 -2.44
N PRO A 68 -3.92 8.04 -1.36
CA PRO A 68 -2.83 7.16 -1.04
C PRO A 68 -3.36 5.75 -0.71
N MET A 69 -2.76 4.73 -1.33
CA MET A 69 -3.16 3.33 -1.22
C MET A 69 -2.06 2.49 -0.55
N GLY A 70 -1.15 1.92 -1.32
CA GLY A 70 -0.07 1.08 -0.82
C GLY A 70 1.05 1.88 -0.19
N VAL A 71 1.70 1.27 0.79
CA VAL A 71 2.90 1.76 1.46
C VAL A 71 3.96 0.67 1.47
N ALA A 72 5.21 1.01 1.19
CA ALA A 72 6.35 0.14 1.39
C ALA A 72 7.50 0.93 2.02
N LEU A 73 8.17 0.34 2.99
CA LEU A 73 9.30 0.94 3.69
C LEU A 73 10.62 0.32 3.24
N ALA A 74 11.58 1.16 2.88
CA ALA A 74 12.96 0.72 2.74
C ALA A 74 13.63 0.50 4.11
N PRO A 75 14.73 -0.28 4.17
CA PRO A 75 15.42 -0.55 5.44
C PRO A 75 15.92 0.69 6.19
N ASP A 76 16.15 1.80 5.49
CA ASP A 76 16.58 3.09 6.05
C ASP A 76 15.41 3.93 6.59
N GLY A 77 14.18 3.42 6.54
CA GLY A 77 12.97 4.11 6.97
C GLY A 77 12.35 5.05 5.92
N THR A 78 12.91 5.12 4.72
CA THR A 78 12.29 5.83 3.59
C THR A 78 10.97 5.15 3.24
N ALA A 79 9.88 5.92 3.17
CA ALA A 79 8.57 5.43 2.77
C ALA A 79 8.32 5.68 1.28
N TYR A 80 7.69 4.69 0.63
CA TYR A 80 7.17 4.80 -0.72
C TYR A 80 5.66 4.65 -0.67
N VAL A 81 4.94 5.53 -1.38
CA VAL A 81 3.48 5.60 -1.33
C VAL A 81 2.91 5.63 -2.73
N ALA A 82 1.95 4.75 -2.99
CA ALA A 82 1.16 4.77 -4.21
C ALA A 82 0.05 5.81 -4.10
N GLU A 83 0.07 6.84 -4.92
CA GLU A 83 -1.02 7.80 -5.05
C GLU A 83 -1.92 7.38 -6.23
N ALA A 84 -2.97 6.61 -5.92
CA ALA A 84 -3.86 6.04 -6.93
C ALA A 84 -4.66 7.09 -7.71
N GLY A 85 -4.95 8.24 -7.11
CA GLY A 85 -5.63 9.35 -7.76
C GLY A 85 -4.72 10.10 -8.73
N ALA A 86 -3.46 10.34 -8.34
CA ALA A 86 -2.47 11.04 -9.15
C ALA A 86 -1.76 10.14 -10.18
N GLY A 87 -1.89 8.81 -10.08
CA GLY A 87 -1.23 7.87 -10.99
C GLY A 87 0.30 7.87 -10.85
N ARG A 88 0.81 8.03 -9.63
CA ARG A 88 2.25 8.12 -9.36
C ARG A 88 2.64 7.37 -8.08
N VAL A 89 3.94 7.16 -7.92
CA VAL A 89 4.53 6.75 -6.65
C VAL A 89 5.47 7.84 -6.17
N ILE A 90 5.34 8.21 -4.91
CA ILE A 90 6.22 9.17 -4.24
C ILE A 90 7.13 8.47 -3.25
N ARG A 91 8.28 9.07 -3.02
CA ARG A 91 9.21 8.80 -1.93
C ARG A 91 9.03 9.87 -0.85
N VAL A 92 8.93 9.45 0.39
CA VAL A 92 8.82 10.35 1.56
C VAL A 92 9.99 10.06 2.49
N ALA A 93 10.84 11.05 2.71
CA ALA A 93 12.01 10.95 3.59
C ALA A 93 12.37 12.32 4.18
N GLY A 94 12.67 12.39 5.48
CA GLY A 94 13.12 13.61 6.13
C GLY A 94 12.15 14.80 5.98
N GLY A 95 10.84 14.55 5.99
CA GLY A 95 9.79 15.56 5.83
C GLY A 95 9.65 16.13 4.41
N ARG A 96 10.19 15.41 3.40
CA ARG A 96 10.09 15.80 1.99
C ARG A 96 9.46 14.68 1.18
N SER A 97 8.64 15.07 0.19
CA SER A 97 8.04 14.18 -0.78
C SER A 97 8.61 14.44 -2.18
N GLU A 98 8.92 13.36 -2.89
CA GLU A 98 9.46 13.39 -4.25
C GLU A 98 8.77 12.34 -5.12
N THR A 99 8.34 12.71 -6.33
CA THR A 99 7.79 11.73 -7.28
C THR A 99 8.93 10.93 -7.89
N ILE A 100 8.85 9.59 -7.78
CA ILE A 100 9.86 8.67 -8.33
C ILE A 100 9.35 7.86 -9.51
N ILE A 101 8.03 7.64 -9.60
CA ILE A 101 7.37 7.03 -10.75
C ILE A 101 6.14 7.86 -11.07
N ASP A 102 5.95 8.19 -12.33
CA ASP A 102 4.80 8.94 -12.84
C ASP A 102 4.15 8.25 -14.04
N GLY A 103 2.94 8.67 -14.41
CA GLY A 103 2.23 8.15 -15.57
C GLY A 103 1.75 6.70 -15.43
N LEU A 104 1.43 6.27 -14.21
CA LEU A 104 0.71 5.03 -13.92
C LEU A 104 -0.79 5.24 -14.08
N GLY A 105 -1.52 4.16 -14.36
CA GLY A 105 -2.97 4.24 -14.51
C GLY A 105 -3.69 4.37 -13.17
N ARG A 106 -3.36 3.47 -12.23
CA ARG A 106 -3.86 3.43 -10.85
C ARG A 106 -2.95 2.53 -10.02
N PRO A 107 -1.85 3.07 -9.48
CA PRO A 107 -0.97 2.31 -8.61
C PRO A 107 -1.67 2.03 -7.27
N GLU A 108 -1.56 0.81 -6.79
CA GLU A 108 -2.16 0.39 -5.52
C GLU A 108 -1.12 -0.31 -4.64
N GLY A 109 -0.87 -1.60 -4.80
CA GLY A 109 0.09 -2.35 -3.98
C GLY A 109 1.53 -2.02 -4.29
N LEU A 110 2.35 -1.96 -3.24
CA LEU A 110 3.80 -1.75 -3.30
C LEU A 110 4.55 -2.84 -2.54
N ALA A 111 5.72 -3.24 -3.03
CA ALA A 111 6.68 -4.02 -2.28
C ALA A 111 8.11 -3.62 -2.63
N ILE A 112 9.03 -3.78 -1.67
CA ILE A 112 10.46 -3.59 -1.90
C ILE A 112 11.18 -4.91 -1.63
N HIS A 113 12.04 -5.30 -2.55
CA HIS A 113 12.95 -6.44 -2.37
C HIS A 113 14.27 -6.16 -3.08
N ASP A 114 15.38 -6.35 -2.38
CA ASP A 114 16.75 -6.16 -2.88
C ASP A 114 16.96 -4.85 -3.66
N GLY A 115 16.49 -3.73 -3.08
CA GLY A 115 16.63 -2.39 -3.67
C GLY A 115 15.74 -2.12 -4.88
N THR A 116 14.86 -3.05 -5.24
CA THR A 116 13.86 -2.88 -6.30
C THR A 116 12.49 -2.59 -5.69
N LEU A 117 11.85 -1.53 -6.15
CA LEU A 117 10.45 -1.24 -5.86
C LEU A 117 9.57 -1.86 -6.94
N PHE A 118 8.57 -2.61 -6.49
CA PHE A 118 7.53 -3.21 -7.32
C PHE A 118 6.21 -2.49 -7.08
N VAL A 119 5.44 -2.27 -8.16
CA VAL A 119 4.18 -1.52 -8.13
C VAL A 119 3.12 -2.26 -8.93
N VAL A 120 1.96 -2.54 -8.33
CA VAL A 120 0.78 -3.03 -9.06
C VAL A 120 0.01 -1.84 -9.61
N ASP A 121 -0.09 -1.74 -10.94
CA ASP A 121 -0.97 -0.80 -11.62
C ASP A 121 -2.27 -1.51 -12.01
N THR A 122 -3.31 -1.30 -11.24
CA THR A 122 -4.59 -2.01 -11.40
C THR A 122 -5.38 -1.58 -12.63
N ARG A 123 -5.20 -0.35 -13.11
CA ARG A 123 -5.84 0.11 -14.34
C ARG A 123 -5.15 -0.45 -15.58
N ALA A 124 -3.81 -0.45 -15.59
CA ALA A 124 -3.03 -1.04 -16.67
C ALA A 124 -2.97 -2.56 -16.60
N LYS A 125 -3.33 -3.16 -15.45
CA LYS A 125 -3.22 -4.60 -15.16
C LYS A 125 -1.79 -5.12 -15.31
N THR A 126 -0.83 -4.33 -14.81
CA THR A 126 0.60 -4.60 -14.92
C THR A 126 1.30 -4.60 -13.58
N LEU A 127 2.41 -5.31 -13.51
CA LEU A 127 3.41 -5.19 -12.47
C LEU A 127 4.60 -4.44 -13.04
N VAL A 128 4.97 -3.37 -12.38
CA VAL A 128 6.08 -2.49 -12.75
C VAL A 128 7.18 -2.65 -11.71
N ALA A 129 8.42 -2.64 -12.16
CA ALA A 129 9.62 -2.64 -11.31
C ALA A 129 10.49 -1.42 -11.62
N THR A 130 11.16 -0.89 -10.59
CA THR A 130 12.18 0.14 -10.73
C THR A 130 13.26 -0.03 -9.66
N ASP A 131 14.52 0.14 -10.05
CA ASP A 131 15.65 0.13 -9.11
C ASP A 131 15.66 1.46 -8.34
N LEU A 132 15.71 1.39 -7.02
CA LEU A 132 15.70 2.56 -6.12
C LEU A 132 17.00 3.37 -6.16
N SER A 133 18.06 2.82 -6.73
CA SER A 133 19.34 3.54 -6.98
C SER A 133 19.30 4.43 -8.22
N GLY A 134 18.19 4.44 -8.99
CA GLY A 134 18.01 5.29 -10.16
C GLY A 134 17.92 4.54 -11.48
N GLY A 135 17.20 3.42 -11.50
CA GLY A 135 16.96 2.63 -12.71
C GLY A 135 15.74 3.10 -13.52
N ALA A 136 15.70 2.68 -14.78
CA ALA A 136 14.52 2.85 -15.62
C ALA A 136 13.37 1.96 -15.14
N ARG A 137 12.15 2.45 -15.29
CA ARG A 137 10.94 1.67 -15.04
C ARG A 137 10.78 0.57 -16.08
N GLU A 138 10.49 -0.65 -15.62
CA GLU A 138 10.23 -1.82 -16.46
C GLU A 138 8.87 -2.43 -16.12
N THR A 139 8.10 -2.85 -17.13
CA THR A 139 6.91 -3.68 -16.93
C THR A 139 7.33 -5.15 -16.96
N ILE A 140 7.27 -5.82 -15.80
CA ILE A 140 7.75 -7.21 -15.65
C ILE A 140 6.64 -8.25 -15.74
N ALA A 141 5.36 -7.84 -15.62
CA ALA A 141 4.21 -8.69 -15.90
C ALA A 141 3.03 -7.85 -16.40
N SER A 142 2.15 -8.48 -17.18
CA SER A 142 0.96 -7.86 -17.75
C SER A 142 -0.23 -8.81 -17.74
N ALA A 143 -1.42 -8.28 -18.03
CA ALA A 143 -2.68 -9.02 -17.97
C ALA A 143 -2.94 -9.67 -16.60
N LEU A 144 -2.54 -9.01 -15.53
CA LEU A 144 -2.81 -9.47 -14.17
C LEU A 144 -4.32 -9.43 -13.88
N PRO A 145 -4.86 -10.38 -13.10
CA PRO A 145 -6.26 -10.39 -12.70
C PRO A 145 -6.51 -9.41 -11.53
N VAL A 146 -6.17 -8.14 -11.74
CA VAL A 146 -6.30 -7.07 -10.75
C VAL A 146 -7.21 -5.96 -11.25
N GLY A 147 -7.81 -5.23 -10.32
CA GLY A 147 -8.66 -4.08 -10.59
C GLY A 147 -9.97 -4.42 -11.29
N ALA A 148 -10.80 -3.43 -11.48
CA ALA A 148 -12.11 -3.61 -12.10
C ALA A 148 -12.02 -4.07 -13.56
N PRO A 149 -13.03 -4.77 -14.08
CA PRO A 149 -13.18 -5.05 -15.51
C PRO A 149 -13.20 -3.75 -16.33
N ALA A 150 -12.82 -3.86 -17.61
CA ALA A 150 -12.83 -2.74 -18.53
C ALA A 150 -14.25 -2.09 -18.60
N GLY A 151 -14.31 -0.76 -18.49
CA GLY A 151 -15.56 0.00 -18.50
C GLY A 151 -16.35 0.01 -17.19
N VAL A 152 -15.86 -0.67 -16.15
CA VAL A 152 -16.46 -0.65 -14.81
C VAL A 152 -15.69 0.33 -13.92
N THR A 153 -16.42 1.28 -13.33
CA THR A 153 -15.87 2.12 -12.27
C THR A 153 -16.29 1.54 -10.92
N PRO A 154 -15.38 1.05 -10.09
CA PRO A 154 -15.70 0.54 -8.77
C PRO A 154 -16.37 1.63 -7.93
N LYS A 155 -17.47 1.28 -7.27
CA LYS A 155 -18.06 2.17 -6.27
C LYS A 155 -17.38 1.95 -4.94
N PHE A 156 -17.02 3.04 -4.30
CA PHE A 156 -16.65 3.02 -2.91
C PHE A 156 -17.90 2.65 -2.08
N LEU A 157 -17.85 1.52 -1.41
CA LEU A 157 -18.91 1.12 -0.50
C LEU A 157 -18.54 1.59 0.90
N GLY A 158 -19.40 2.41 1.49
CA GLY A 158 -19.29 2.80 2.89
C GLY A 158 -19.38 1.60 3.83
N PRO A 159 -19.07 1.80 5.11
CA PRO A 159 -19.11 0.72 6.11
C PRO A 159 -20.53 0.13 6.22
N ILE A 160 -20.59 -1.18 6.39
CA ILE A 160 -21.84 -1.91 6.68
C ILE A 160 -21.92 -2.12 8.19
N GLY A 161 -22.51 -1.17 8.90
CA GLY A 161 -22.56 -1.19 10.37
C GLY A 161 -21.17 -1.17 10.98
N ASP A 162 -21.00 -1.80 12.14
CA ASP A 162 -19.71 -1.88 12.86
C ASP A 162 -18.79 -3.01 12.32
N MET A 163 -19.19 -3.73 11.29
CA MET A 163 -18.55 -4.97 10.89
C MET A 163 -17.59 -4.86 9.71
N ALA A 164 -17.66 -3.79 8.90
CA ALA A 164 -16.79 -3.64 7.75
C ALA A 164 -16.46 -2.16 7.53
N GLY A 165 -15.18 -1.89 7.35
CA GLY A 165 -14.74 -0.60 6.82
C GLY A 165 -15.13 -0.39 5.36
N PRO A 166 -14.75 0.73 4.77
CA PRO A 166 -15.01 1.00 3.37
C PRO A 166 -14.43 -0.13 2.51
N MET A 167 -15.27 -0.68 1.66
CA MET A 167 -14.90 -1.73 0.73
C MET A 167 -14.59 -1.12 -0.62
N ILE A 168 -13.34 -1.13 -0.98
CA ILE A 168 -12.84 -0.75 -2.30
C ILE A 168 -11.98 -1.91 -2.80
N ASN A 169 -11.99 -2.15 -4.10
CA ASN A 169 -11.03 -3.07 -4.70
C ASN A 169 -9.63 -2.56 -4.43
N PHE A 170 -8.79 -3.40 -3.86
CA PHE A 170 -7.42 -3.10 -3.52
C PHE A 170 -6.54 -4.31 -3.84
N ALA A 171 -5.74 -4.19 -4.88
CA ALA A 171 -4.71 -5.16 -5.18
C ALA A 171 -3.45 -4.79 -4.41
N ASP A 172 -3.07 -5.65 -3.49
CA ASP A 172 -1.84 -5.49 -2.71
C ASP A 172 -0.81 -6.54 -3.08
N MET A 173 0.42 -6.33 -2.63
CA MET A 173 1.51 -7.25 -2.88
C MET A 173 2.52 -7.28 -1.74
N THR A 174 3.23 -8.39 -1.65
CA THR A 174 4.38 -8.53 -0.76
C THR A 174 5.48 -9.34 -1.43
N ALA A 175 6.71 -9.17 -0.96
CA ALA A 175 7.85 -9.97 -1.39
C ALA A 175 8.20 -11.01 -0.33
N GLY A 176 8.32 -12.26 -0.73
CA GLY A 176 8.88 -13.32 0.12
C GLY A 176 10.41 -13.19 0.25
N PRO A 177 11.00 -13.87 1.22
CA PRO A 177 12.45 -13.82 1.46
C PRO A 177 13.29 -14.38 0.30
N ASP A 178 12.68 -15.19 -0.56
CA ASP A 178 13.27 -15.74 -1.78
C ASP A 178 13.07 -14.86 -3.03
N GLY A 179 12.52 -13.66 -2.86
CA GLY A 179 12.18 -12.74 -3.95
C GLY A 179 10.91 -13.12 -4.72
N THR A 180 10.17 -14.13 -4.30
CA THR A 180 8.85 -14.41 -4.87
C THR A 180 7.89 -13.27 -4.51
N LEU A 181 7.28 -12.66 -5.52
CA LEU A 181 6.25 -11.63 -5.33
C LEU A 181 4.88 -12.30 -5.25
N TYR A 182 4.15 -12.03 -4.19
CA TYR A 182 2.76 -12.46 -4.01
C TYR A 182 1.85 -11.26 -4.23
N VAL A 183 0.95 -11.38 -5.20
CA VAL A 183 0.01 -10.32 -5.60
C VAL A 183 -1.41 -10.81 -5.40
N SER A 184 -2.25 -10.04 -4.73
CA SER A 184 -3.68 -10.35 -4.64
C SER A 184 -4.37 -10.04 -5.97
N GLY A 185 -4.98 -11.07 -6.58
CA GLY A 185 -5.80 -10.94 -7.78
C GLY A 185 -7.23 -10.59 -7.41
N ASP A 186 -7.47 -9.34 -7.04
CA ASP A 186 -8.74 -8.84 -6.52
C ASP A 186 -9.90 -8.91 -7.52
N ALA A 187 -9.61 -9.02 -8.83
CA ALA A 187 -10.61 -9.19 -9.87
C ALA A 187 -11.22 -10.62 -9.93
N GLU A 188 -10.54 -11.63 -9.38
CA GLU A 188 -10.98 -13.03 -9.45
C GLU A 188 -10.87 -13.79 -8.12
N GLY A 189 -10.35 -13.15 -7.06
CA GLY A 189 -10.19 -13.75 -5.73
C GLY A 189 -9.03 -14.75 -5.66
N SER A 190 -7.94 -14.54 -6.41
CA SER A 190 -6.74 -15.37 -6.43
C SER A 190 -5.56 -14.69 -5.70
N VAL A 191 -4.50 -15.47 -5.48
CA VAL A 191 -3.17 -14.97 -5.12
C VAL A 191 -2.18 -15.50 -6.16
N LEU A 192 -1.49 -14.59 -6.83
CA LEU A 192 -0.45 -14.93 -7.79
C LEU A 192 0.91 -14.98 -7.10
N ALA A 193 1.71 -15.98 -7.43
CA ALA A 193 3.13 -16.06 -7.05
C ALA A 193 3.99 -15.88 -8.30
N LEU A 194 4.67 -14.74 -8.38
CA LEU A 194 5.53 -14.39 -9.50
C LEU A 194 6.99 -14.59 -9.10
N ARG A 195 7.72 -15.40 -9.90
CA ARG A 195 9.13 -15.73 -9.65
C ARG A 195 9.97 -15.35 -10.86
N ARG A 196 11.16 -14.79 -10.61
CA ARG A 196 12.19 -14.70 -11.66
C ARG A 196 12.55 -16.13 -12.11
N ARG A 197 12.62 -16.31 -13.42
CA ARG A 197 13.16 -17.53 -14.03
C ARG A 197 14.67 -17.41 -14.21
#